data_8fa8a0159a37eea5e1cf98a8693a38c0
#
_entry.id   8fa8a0159a37eea5e1cf98a8693a38c0
#
_cell.length_a   1.000
_cell.length_b   1.000
_cell.length_c   1.000
_cell.angle_alpha   90.00
_cell.angle_beta   90.00
_cell.angle_gamma   90.00
#
_symmetry.space_group_name_H-M   'P 1'
#
loop_
_entity.id
_entity.type
_entity.pdbx_description
1 polymer ?
#
loop_
_entity_poly.entity_id
_entity_poly.type
_entity_poly.pdbx_seq_one_letter_code
_entity_poly.pdbx_strand_id
1 'polypeptide(L)'
;MTHLASQICQTPISLISLVDDKRQWFKSNHGLDVRETPREFSFCAHAIINPQETLIVPDSRLDERFAENPLVTGEPHVIFYAGAPLVDADGFPLGSLCVIDDKPKQLSQLQLTALQTLAKQVVNLLTLRKSNSALQLSEQRYRTLVDELEQQVQSRTQALTVANDQLSQANELLSRSNGNLQAFASIASHDLQEPLRKIQSFSHILQSQYADQLGEGRTYLERMESAASRMSVLIRDLLSYSRISAIQDRRSWVSLSAILQTVVTDLELVIAESRAIVQVEPLPDVLGDSIQLGQLFQNLLSNALKFSRNDRTGRSIVPFIRISVHTLLVKDLPSSVKPTFSAPTYYRIDVTDNGIGFEQKHADRIFQVFQRLHGKNEFAGTGIGLAICDKVVAHHGGAITASSRPGQGATFSVYLPN
;
A
#
# COMPACT_ATOMS: atom_id res chain seq x y z
N MET A 1 13.89 -38.01 48.16
CA MET A 1 14.44 -36.94 49.05
C MET A 1 14.05 -37.15 50.49
N THR A 2 12.77 -37.25 50.83
CA THR A 2 12.33 -37.47 52.24
C THR A 2 12.93 -38.73 52.86
N HIS A 3 12.86 -39.90 52.16
CA HIS A 3 13.49 -41.14 52.62
C HIS A 3 15.02 -41.00 52.89
N LEU A 4 15.70 -40.27 51.97
CA LEU A 4 17.15 -40.04 52.13
C LEU A 4 17.45 -39.10 53.31
N ALA A 5 16.66 -38.05 53.51
CA ALA A 5 16.81 -37.18 54.68
C ALA A 5 16.57 -37.93 55.99
N SER A 6 15.54 -38.78 56.07
CA SER A 6 15.28 -39.68 57.21
C SER A 6 16.48 -40.57 57.51
N GLN A 7 17.03 -41.25 56.50
CA GLN A 7 18.19 -42.15 56.64
C GLN A 7 19.45 -41.39 57.14
N ILE A 8 19.78 -40.23 56.48
CA ILE A 8 20.97 -39.46 56.89
C ILE A 8 20.85 -38.92 58.30
N CYS A 9 19.66 -38.37 58.63
CA CYS A 9 19.44 -37.81 59.99
C CYS A 9 19.05 -38.84 61.02
N GLN A 10 18.85 -40.09 60.60
CA GLN A 10 18.42 -41.22 61.44
C GLN A 10 17.14 -40.88 62.22
N THR A 11 16.14 -40.36 61.52
CA THR A 11 14.85 -39.98 62.13
C THR A 11 13.71 -40.80 61.45
N PRO A 12 12.66 -41.18 62.25
CA PRO A 12 11.58 -41.99 61.70
C PRO A 12 10.73 -41.21 60.66
N ILE A 13 10.65 -39.89 60.79
CA ILE A 13 9.79 -39.08 59.94
C ILE A 13 10.62 -38.02 59.18
N SER A 14 10.32 -37.82 57.89
CA SER A 14 10.82 -36.71 57.09
C SER A 14 9.77 -36.26 56.12
N LEU A 15 9.63 -34.94 55.95
CA LEU A 15 8.58 -34.33 55.11
C LEU A 15 9.19 -33.25 54.22
N ILE A 16 8.68 -33.15 53.01
CA ILE A 16 8.73 -31.92 52.20
C ILE A 16 7.39 -31.23 52.39
N SER A 17 7.40 -30.19 53.18
CA SER A 17 6.22 -29.43 53.54
C SER A 17 6.21 -28.11 52.79
N LEU A 18 5.07 -27.78 52.18
CA LEU A 18 4.79 -26.46 51.60
C LEU A 18 3.73 -25.78 52.50
N VAL A 19 3.92 -24.50 52.72
CA VAL A 19 3.10 -23.72 53.66
C VAL A 19 2.32 -22.65 52.90
N ASP A 20 1.00 -22.67 53.02
CA ASP A 20 0.10 -21.63 52.53
C ASP A 20 -0.49 -20.79 53.71
N ASP A 21 -1.47 -19.95 53.42
CA ASP A 21 -2.07 -19.04 54.40
C ASP A 21 -2.78 -19.78 55.56
N LYS A 22 -3.31 -20.99 55.32
CA LYS A 22 -4.19 -21.69 56.26
C LYS A 22 -3.63 -23.03 56.72
N ARG A 23 -2.75 -23.62 55.93
CA ARG A 23 -2.26 -24.99 56.18
C ARG A 23 -0.82 -25.15 55.73
N GLN A 24 -0.21 -26.22 56.20
CA GLN A 24 0.92 -26.86 55.55
C GLN A 24 0.45 -28.16 54.90
N TRP A 25 0.94 -28.45 53.70
CA TRP A 25 0.65 -29.70 53.03
C TRP A 25 1.94 -30.40 52.62
N PHE A 26 1.91 -31.72 52.61
CA PHE A 26 3.11 -32.51 52.41
C PHE A 26 3.22 -32.95 50.97
N LYS A 27 4.14 -32.32 50.24
CA LYS A 27 4.47 -32.66 48.85
C LYS A 27 5.07 -34.04 48.76
N SER A 28 5.82 -34.45 49.80
CA SER A 28 6.38 -35.80 49.98
C SER A 28 6.47 -36.05 51.47
N ASN A 29 6.14 -37.25 51.89
CA ASN A 29 6.20 -37.71 53.27
C ASN A 29 6.88 -39.06 53.38
N HIS A 30 7.56 -39.29 54.49
CA HIS A 30 8.10 -40.55 54.91
C HIS A 30 7.82 -40.71 56.40
N GLY A 31 7.25 -41.84 56.81
CA GLY A 31 6.96 -42.15 58.22
C GLY A 31 5.74 -41.43 58.83
N LEU A 32 4.91 -40.79 57.99
CA LEU A 32 3.68 -40.12 58.43
C LEU A 32 2.60 -40.24 57.34
N ASP A 33 1.39 -40.70 57.72
CA ASP A 33 0.30 -40.94 56.74
C ASP A 33 -0.60 -39.71 56.52
N VAL A 34 -0.41 -38.63 57.27
CA VAL A 34 -1.17 -37.40 57.15
C VAL A 34 -0.67 -36.59 55.95
N ARG A 35 -1.57 -35.96 55.20
CA ARG A 35 -1.22 -35.18 53.99
C ARG A 35 -1.14 -33.68 54.20
N GLU A 36 -1.78 -33.17 55.25
CA GLU A 36 -1.79 -31.74 55.61
C GLU A 36 -2.11 -31.57 57.09
N THR A 37 -1.71 -30.43 57.64
CA THR A 37 -2.06 -29.99 58.97
C THR A 37 -2.35 -28.49 58.99
N PRO A 38 -3.14 -27.98 59.95
CA PRO A 38 -3.35 -26.52 60.10
C PRO A 38 -2.03 -25.78 60.28
N ARG A 39 -1.92 -24.59 59.68
CA ARG A 39 -0.71 -23.76 59.77
C ARG A 39 -0.34 -23.39 61.20
N GLU A 40 -1.31 -23.15 62.05
CA GLU A 40 -1.12 -22.78 63.46
C GLU A 40 -0.34 -23.82 64.30
N PHE A 41 -0.40 -25.10 63.88
CA PHE A 41 0.35 -26.17 64.59
C PHE A 41 1.67 -26.51 63.86
N SER A 42 1.99 -25.78 62.80
CA SER A 42 3.10 -26.11 61.88
C SER A 42 4.45 -25.62 62.42
N PHE A 43 5.35 -26.55 62.71
CA PHE A 43 6.78 -26.26 62.91
C PHE A 43 7.41 -25.66 61.64
N CYS A 44 6.98 -26.11 60.45
CA CYS A 44 7.46 -25.61 59.20
C CYS A 44 7.09 -24.12 58.99
N ALA A 45 5.96 -23.66 59.51
CA ALA A 45 5.58 -22.25 59.47
C ALA A 45 6.56 -21.37 60.27
N HIS A 46 7.12 -21.90 61.35
CA HIS A 46 8.19 -21.23 62.08
C HIS A 46 9.54 -21.30 61.38
N ALA A 47 9.83 -22.41 60.68
CA ALA A 47 11.07 -22.56 59.94
C ALA A 47 11.19 -21.57 58.76
N ILE A 48 10.08 -21.15 58.19
CA ILE A 48 10.06 -20.19 57.06
C ILE A 48 10.17 -18.72 57.51
N ILE A 49 10.04 -18.41 58.77
CA ILE A 49 10.17 -17.04 59.29
C ILE A 49 11.61 -16.53 59.12
N ASN A 50 12.59 -17.38 59.37
CA ASN A 50 14.00 -17.08 59.09
C ASN A 50 14.53 -17.99 57.93
N PRO A 51 14.36 -17.61 56.67
CA PRO A 51 14.66 -18.48 55.55
C PRO A 51 16.16 -18.73 55.32
N GLN A 52 17.02 -18.05 56.06
CA GLN A 52 18.49 -18.21 55.96
C GLN A 52 19.03 -19.30 56.87
N GLU A 53 18.24 -19.73 57.87
CA GLU A 53 18.69 -20.66 58.88
C GLU A 53 17.80 -21.91 58.96
N THR A 54 18.41 -23.03 59.32
CA THR A 54 17.67 -24.25 59.62
C THR A 54 17.09 -24.13 61.02
N LEU A 55 15.78 -24.24 61.17
CA LEU A 55 15.18 -24.31 62.49
C LEU A 55 15.47 -25.68 63.09
N ILE A 56 16.14 -25.69 64.25
CA ILE A 56 16.44 -26.89 65.04
C ILE A 56 15.77 -26.78 66.40
N VAL A 57 14.97 -27.77 66.79
CA VAL A 57 14.31 -27.90 68.07
C VAL A 57 14.73 -29.23 68.67
N PRO A 58 15.76 -29.28 69.53
CA PRO A 58 16.29 -30.50 70.08
C PRO A 58 15.32 -31.29 70.98
N ASP A 59 14.49 -30.56 71.70
CA ASP A 59 13.37 -31.11 72.48
C ASP A 59 12.23 -30.06 72.58
N SER A 60 11.16 -30.35 71.88
CA SER A 60 10.03 -29.42 71.72
C SER A 60 9.23 -29.22 73.02
N ARG A 61 9.34 -30.12 73.96
CA ARG A 61 8.71 -29.98 75.26
C ARG A 61 9.37 -28.90 76.12
N LEU A 62 10.60 -28.54 75.83
CA LEU A 62 11.41 -27.51 76.51
C LEU A 62 11.41 -26.18 75.73
N ASP A 63 10.80 -26.12 74.52
CA ASP A 63 10.73 -24.93 73.67
C ASP A 63 9.38 -24.25 73.92
N GLU A 64 9.42 -23.03 74.44
CA GLU A 64 8.21 -22.23 74.72
C GLU A 64 7.25 -22.07 73.55
N ARG A 65 7.74 -22.13 72.31
CA ARG A 65 6.93 -22.02 71.09
C ARG A 65 6.09 -23.26 70.84
N PHE A 66 6.54 -24.42 71.33
CA PHE A 66 5.98 -25.71 70.89
C PHE A 66 5.51 -26.61 72.06
N ALA A 67 5.83 -26.29 73.29
CA ALA A 67 5.54 -27.16 74.45
C ALA A 67 4.06 -27.54 74.55
N GLU A 68 3.14 -26.64 74.21
CA GLU A 68 1.69 -26.91 74.31
C GLU A 68 1.08 -27.28 72.87
N ASN A 69 1.93 -27.44 71.90
CA ASN A 69 1.47 -27.77 70.53
C ASN A 69 0.81 -29.15 70.46
N PRO A 70 -0.39 -29.31 69.89
CA PRO A 70 -1.07 -30.59 69.76
C PRO A 70 -0.24 -31.69 69.09
N LEU A 71 0.69 -31.36 68.21
CA LEU A 71 1.59 -32.31 67.54
C LEU A 71 2.72 -32.79 68.50
N VAL A 72 2.96 -32.13 69.63
CA VAL A 72 3.91 -32.50 70.64
C VAL A 72 3.23 -33.29 71.74
N THR A 73 2.08 -32.81 72.23
CA THR A 73 1.33 -33.41 73.35
C THR A 73 0.52 -34.64 72.91
N GLY A 74 0.15 -34.73 71.62
CA GLY A 74 -0.54 -35.83 71.00
C GLY A 74 0.28 -36.45 69.86
N GLU A 75 -0.31 -37.41 69.14
CA GLU A 75 0.36 -38.03 67.99
C GLU A 75 0.63 -36.99 66.88
N PRO A 76 1.79 -37.02 66.18
CA PRO A 76 2.82 -38.06 66.21
C PRO A 76 3.95 -37.86 67.21
N HIS A 77 3.77 -37.06 68.27
CA HIS A 77 4.77 -36.74 69.28
C HIS A 77 6.05 -36.14 68.69
N VAL A 78 5.95 -34.98 68.10
CA VAL A 78 7.08 -34.24 67.51
C VAL A 78 7.99 -33.71 68.60
N ILE A 79 8.89 -34.57 69.13
CA ILE A 79 9.82 -34.20 70.20
C ILE A 79 11.07 -33.53 69.68
N PHE A 80 11.66 -34.07 68.60
CA PHE A 80 12.72 -33.42 67.88
C PHE A 80 12.22 -32.94 66.52
N TYR A 81 12.64 -31.74 66.13
CA TYR A 81 12.39 -31.19 64.78
C TYR A 81 13.63 -30.50 64.19
N ALA A 82 13.97 -30.76 62.99
CA ALA A 82 14.90 -29.92 62.23
C ALA A 82 14.35 -29.68 60.81
N GLY A 83 14.16 -28.40 60.44
CA GLY A 83 13.61 -28.00 59.15
C GLY A 83 14.50 -27.01 58.39
N ALA A 84 15.00 -27.44 57.24
CA ALA A 84 15.72 -26.58 56.31
C ALA A 84 14.72 -25.88 55.38
N PRO A 85 14.68 -24.54 55.33
CA PRO A 85 13.76 -23.79 54.49
C PRO A 85 13.97 -24.11 53.01
N LEU A 86 12.85 -24.17 52.27
CA LEU A 86 12.82 -24.28 50.81
C LEU A 86 12.62 -22.86 50.26
N VAL A 87 13.71 -22.24 49.81
CA VAL A 87 13.70 -20.84 49.33
C VAL A 87 13.86 -20.84 47.83
N ASP A 88 12.96 -20.17 47.12
CA ASP A 88 13.03 -20.04 45.66
C ASP A 88 14.13 -19.05 45.22
N ALA A 89 14.29 -18.89 43.90
CA ALA A 89 15.29 -18.02 43.32
C ALA A 89 15.06 -16.53 43.64
N ASP A 90 13.83 -16.14 43.93
CA ASP A 90 13.42 -14.78 44.27
C ASP A 90 13.54 -14.49 45.78
N GLY A 91 13.93 -15.50 46.56
CA GLY A 91 14.12 -15.37 47.99
C GLY A 91 12.89 -15.67 48.83
N PHE A 92 11.78 -16.14 48.24
CA PHE A 92 10.57 -16.46 48.95
C PHE A 92 10.63 -17.87 49.56
N PRO A 93 10.34 -18.04 50.88
CA PRO A 93 10.28 -19.33 51.50
C PRO A 93 8.96 -20.03 51.14
N LEU A 94 9.05 -21.17 50.48
CA LEU A 94 7.91 -21.98 50.05
C LEU A 94 7.43 -22.95 51.12
N GLY A 95 8.32 -23.32 52.00
CA GLY A 95 8.11 -24.36 53.05
C GLY A 95 9.42 -24.87 53.60
N SER A 96 9.48 -26.12 54.04
CA SER A 96 10.71 -26.73 54.54
C SER A 96 10.84 -28.20 54.18
N LEU A 97 12.10 -28.67 54.04
CA LEU A 97 12.44 -30.09 54.20
C LEU A 97 12.76 -30.33 55.67
N CYS A 98 11.95 -31.12 56.35
CA CYS A 98 12.14 -31.37 57.76
C CYS A 98 12.30 -32.86 58.09
N VAL A 99 12.96 -33.07 59.19
CA VAL A 99 13.11 -34.38 59.85
C VAL A 99 12.59 -34.28 61.28
N ILE A 100 11.93 -35.33 61.73
CA ILE A 100 11.19 -35.37 63.01
C ILE A 100 11.48 -36.69 63.69
N ASP A 101 11.60 -36.63 65.07
CA ASP A 101 11.77 -37.79 65.93
C ASP A 101 10.84 -37.69 67.15
N ASP A 102 10.44 -38.82 67.67
CA ASP A 102 9.70 -38.94 68.95
C ASP A 102 10.59 -38.91 70.18
N LYS A 103 11.89 -38.65 70.01
CA LYS A 103 12.90 -38.56 71.06
C LYS A 103 13.75 -37.31 70.89
N PRO A 104 14.28 -36.73 72.02
CA PRO A 104 15.23 -35.63 71.90
C PRO A 104 16.47 -36.02 71.11
N LYS A 105 16.95 -35.10 70.25
CA LYS A 105 18.06 -35.40 69.34
C LYS A 105 18.87 -34.14 69.04
N GLN A 106 20.15 -34.35 68.64
CA GLN A 106 21.01 -33.31 68.06
C GLN A 106 21.59 -33.82 66.73
N LEU A 107 21.52 -32.98 65.73
CA LEU A 107 22.14 -33.30 64.48
C LEU A 107 23.62 -32.92 64.44
N SER A 108 24.46 -33.79 63.91
CA SER A 108 25.85 -33.44 63.62
C SER A 108 25.90 -32.39 62.45
N GLN A 109 27.02 -31.67 62.37
CA GLN A 109 27.23 -30.67 61.33
C GLN A 109 27.10 -31.29 59.92
N LEU A 110 27.52 -32.55 59.75
CA LEU A 110 27.41 -33.28 58.49
C LEU A 110 25.94 -33.53 58.13
N GLN A 111 25.11 -33.94 59.10
CA GLN A 111 23.68 -34.17 58.92
C GLN A 111 22.93 -32.87 58.55
N LEU A 112 23.29 -31.77 59.25
CA LEU A 112 22.73 -30.45 58.98
C LEU A 112 23.05 -29.95 57.56
N THR A 113 24.32 -30.09 57.13
CA THR A 113 24.77 -29.72 55.81
C THR A 113 24.08 -30.58 54.73
N ALA A 114 23.90 -31.88 55.00
CA ALA A 114 23.18 -32.78 54.11
C ALA A 114 21.69 -32.38 53.96
N LEU A 115 21.02 -32.06 55.08
CA LEU A 115 19.62 -31.62 55.05
C LEU A 115 19.46 -30.32 54.27
N GLN A 116 20.33 -29.34 54.45
CA GLN A 116 20.36 -28.09 53.70
C GLN A 116 20.60 -28.31 52.19
N THR A 117 21.53 -29.21 51.84
CA THR A 117 21.81 -29.55 50.45
C THR A 117 20.61 -30.22 49.77
N LEU A 118 19.96 -31.17 50.49
CA LEU A 118 18.75 -31.82 50.01
C LEU A 118 17.60 -30.81 49.82
N ALA A 119 17.45 -29.83 50.74
CA ALA A 119 16.46 -28.75 50.62
C ALA A 119 16.67 -27.93 49.32
N LYS A 120 17.92 -27.55 49.02
CA LYS A 120 18.27 -26.86 47.74
C LYS A 120 17.92 -27.71 46.53
N GLN A 121 18.19 -29.01 46.57
CA GLN A 121 17.82 -29.93 45.48
C GLN A 121 16.31 -30.06 45.27
N VAL A 122 15.54 -30.03 46.37
CA VAL A 122 14.06 -30.03 46.31
C VAL A 122 13.58 -28.78 45.56
N VAL A 123 14.10 -27.60 45.87
CA VAL A 123 13.73 -26.35 45.20
C VAL A 123 14.07 -26.43 43.70
N ASN A 124 15.29 -26.86 43.35
CA ASN A 124 15.71 -27.02 41.97
C ASN A 124 14.76 -27.95 41.16
N LEU A 125 14.35 -29.07 41.78
CA LEU A 125 13.40 -29.99 41.13
C LEU A 125 11.99 -29.39 41.00
N LEU A 126 11.52 -28.60 41.94
CA LEU A 126 10.24 -27.89 41.85
C LEU A 126 10.26 -26.85 40.71
N THR A 127 11.34 -26.06 40.66
CA THR A 127 11.55 -25.04 39.59
C THR A 127 11.62 -25.70 38.23
N LEU A 128 12.40 -26.77 38.08
CA LEU A 128 12.52 -27.50 36.80
C LEU A 128 11.17 -28.04 36.33
N ARG A 129 10.36 -28.61 37.22
CA ARG A 129 9.01 -29.09 36.90
C ARG A 129 8.11 -27.97 36.42
N LYS A 130 8.12 -26.82 37.10
CA LYS A 130 7.35 -25.64 36.69
C LYS A 130 7.74 -25.17 35.31
N SER A 131 9.05 -25.04 35.05
CA SER A 131 9.59 -24.61 33.77
C SER A 131 9.25 -25.59 32.61
N ASN A 132 9.38 -26.90 32.86
CA ASN A 132 9.03 -27.89 31.85
C ASN A 132 7.53 -27.88 31.50
N SER A 133 6.65 -27.70 32.48
CA SER A 133 5.21 -27.59 32.21
C SER A 133 4.86 -26.34 31.42
N ALA A 134 5.50 -25.20 31.72
CA ALA A 134 5.33 -23.97 30.96
C ALA A 134 5.84 -24.10 29.52
N LEU A 135 7.00 -24.76 29.34
CA LEU A 135 7.58 -25.02 28.01
C LEU A 135 6.65 -25.91 27.15
N GLN A 136 6.12 -26.99 27.72
CA GLN A 136 5.20 -27.87 27.01
C GLN A 136 3.93 -27.14 26.54
N LEU A 137 3.36 -26.28 27.40
CA LEU A 137 2.19 -25.49 27.05
C LEU A 137 2.51 -24.46 25.92
N SER A 138 3.69 -23.85 26.02
CA SER A 138 4.16 -22.92 24.97
C SER A 138 4.35 -23.64 23.63
N GLU A 139 5.00 -24.81 23.65
CA GLU A 139 5.23 -25.61 22.45
C GLU A 139 3.92 -26.02 21.78
N GLN A 140 2.92 -26.43 22.54
CA GLN A 140 1.60 -26.74 22.01
C GLN A 140 0.96 -25.53 21.32
N ARG A 141 1.03 -24.35 21.95
CA ARG A 141 0.52 -23.11 21.34
C ARG A 141 1.22 -22.75 20.04
N TYR A 142 2.54 -22.89 20.01
CA TYR A 142 3.31 -22.63 18.78
C TYR A 142 2.92 -23.57 17.65
N ARG A 143 2.75 -24.88 17.94
CA ARG A 143 2.33 -25.84 16.91
C ARG A 143 0.96 -25.50 16.33
N THR A 144 -0.02 -25.20 17.19
CA THR A 144 -1.37 -24.78 16.71
C THR A 144 -1.30 -23.54 15.86
N LEU A 145 -0.51 -22.52 16.26
CA LEU A 145 -0.37 -21.29 15.52
C LEU A 145 0.31 -21.50 14.14
N VAL A 146 1.31 -22.38 14.08
CA VAL A 146 1.97 -22.74 12.81
C VAL A 146 0.98 -23.41 11.86
N ASP A 147 0.19 -24.38 12.33
CA ASP A 147 -0.81 -25.06 11.52
C ASP A 147 -1.88 -24.08 10.97
N GLU A 148 -2.37 -23.17 11.82
CA GLU A 148 -3.33 -22.14 11.40
C GLU A 148 -2.73 -21.20 10.35
N LEU A 149 -1.47 -20.78 10.55
CA LEU A 149 -0.76 -19.89 9.62
C LEU A 149 -0.53 -20.58 8.27
N GLU A 150 -0.12 -21.84 8.26
CA GLU A 150 0.08 -22.61 7.03
C GLU A 150 -1.23 -22.75 6.23
N GLN A 151 -2.35 -23.05 6.90
CA GLN A 151 -3.66 -23.09 6.25
C GLN A 151 -4.05 -21.73 5.67
N GLN A 152 -3.81 -20.64 6.39
CA GLN A 152 -4.11 -19.29 5.92
C GLN A 152 -3.25 -18.91 4.72
N VAL A 153 -1.95 -19.22 4.75
CA VAL A 153 -1.04 -18.98 3.62
C VAL A 153 -1.48 -19.77 2.40
N GLN A 154 -1.79 -21.06 2.56
CA GLN A 154 -2.25 -21.92 1.46
C GLN A 154 -3.54 -21.38 0.84
N SER A 155 -4.53 -21.03 1.65
CA SER A 155 -5.80 -20.47 1.19
C SER A 155 -5.62 -19.15 0.44
N ARG A 156 -4.80 -18.23 0.98
CA ARG A 156 -4.51 -16.94 0.31
C ARG A 156 -3.74 -17.13 -1.00
N THR A 157 -2.77 -18.06 -1.03
CA THR A 157 -1.99 -18.36 -2.23
C THR A 157 -2.90 -18.88 -3.34
N GLN A 158 -3.80 -19.78 -3.00
CA GLN A 158 -4.76 -20.33 -3.96
C GLN A 158 -5.72 -19.25 -4.48
N ALA A 159 -6.25 -18.39 -3.62
CA ALA A 159 -7.11 -17.28 -4.01
C ALA A 159 -6.38 -16.26 -4.92
N LEU A 160 -5.12 -15.95 -4.61
CA LEU A 160 -4.27 -15.08 -5.43
C LEU A 160 -3.99 -15.68 -6.81
N THR A 161 -3.71 -16.99 -6.89
CA THR A 161 -3.50 -17.69 -8.17
C THR A 161 -4.75 -17.59 -9.04
N VAL A 162 -5.92 -17.91 -8.49
CA VAL A 162 -7.19 -17.82 -9.24
C VAL A 162 -7.47 -16.38 -9.69
N ALA A 163 -7.27 -15.39 -8.82
CA ALA A 163 -7.47 -13.99 -9.17
C ALA A 163 -6.50 -13.52 -10.26
N ASN A 164 -5.24 -13.96 -10.21
CA ASN A 164 -4.24 -13.63 -11.23
C ASN A 164 -4.57 -14.24 -12.60
N ASP A 165 -5.03 -15.49 -12.61
CA ASP A 165 -5.46 -16.16 -13.84
C ASP A 165 -6.68 -15.46 -14.46
N GLN A 166 -7.67 -15.09 -13.65
CA GLN A 166 -8.83 -14.31 -14.10
C GLN A 166 -8.43 -12.95 -14.67
N LEU A 167 -7.50 -12.25 -14.00
CA LEU A 167 -6.98 -10.96 -14.46
C LEU A 167 -6.24 -11.11 -15.80
N SER A 168 -5.43 -12.16 -15.94
CA SER A 168 -4.70 -12.46 -17.18
C SER A 168 -5.66 -12.73 -18.34
N GLN A 169 -6.69 -13.56 -18.13
CA GLN A 169 -7.71 -13.83 -19.14
C GLN A 169 -8.51 -12.58 -19.51
N ALA A 170 -8.89 -11.76 -18.52
CA ALA A 170 -9.59 -10.50 -18.79
C ALA A 170 -8.73 -9.52 -19.60
N ASN A 171 -7.43 -9.42 -19.30
CA ASN A 171 -6.48 -8.60 -20.06
C ASN A 171 -6.33 -9.11 -21.50
N GLU A 172 -6.24 -10.40 -21.71
CA GLU A 172 -6.15 -10.98 -23.07
C GLU A 172 -7.42 -10.69 -23.89
N LEU A 173 -8.60 -10.87 -23.29
CA LEU A 173 -9.88 -10.54 -23.93
C LEU A 173 -9.99 -9.06 -24.26
N LEU A 174 -9.61 -8.17 -23.34
CA LEU A 174 -9.58 -6.71 -23.56
C LEU A 174 -8.61 -6.34 -24.67
N SER A 175 -7.41 -6.91 -24.69
CA SER A 175 -6.41 -6.68 -25.72
C SER A 175 -6.90 -7.11 -27.10
N ARG A 176 -7.51 -8.29 -27.19
CA ARG A 176 -8.09 -8.82 -28.41
C ARG A 176 -9.27 -7.98 -28.90
N SER A 177 -10.16 -7.59 -28.01
CA SER A 177 -11.31 -6.73 -28.34
C SER A 177 -10.85 -5.36 -28.84
N ASN A 178 -9.84 -4.77 -28.19
CA ASN A 178 -9.27 -3.50 -28.61
C ASN A 178 -8.59 -3.61 -29.98
N GLY A 179 -7.83 -4.69 -30.22
CA GLY A 179 -7.23 -4.97 -31.54
C GLY A 179 -8.27 -5.13 -32.65
N ASN A 180 -9.37 -5.86 -32.39
CA ASN A 180 -10.47 -6.00 -33.34
C ASN A 180 -11.14 -4.66 -33.66
N LEU A 181 -11.39 -3.83 -32.63
CA LEU A 181 -11.98 -2.50 -32.81
C LEU A 181 -11.09 -1.58 -33.64
N GLN A 182 -9.78 -1.66 -33.47
CA GLN A 182 -8.79 -0.89 -34.24
C GLN A 182 -8.73 -1.36 -35.69
N ALA A 183 -8.70 -2.67 -35.91
CA ALA A 183 -8.73 -3.23 -37.28
C ALA A 183 -10.02 -2.81 -37.98
N PHE A 184 -11.16 -2.92 -37.33
CA PHE A 184 -12.45 -2.46 -37.88
C PHE A 184 -12.43 -0.96 -38.19
N ALA A 185 -11.96 -0.11 -37.26
CA ALA A 185 -11.85 1.33 -37.49
C ALA A 185 -10.92 1.66 -38.68
N SER A 186 -9.82 0.91 -38.85
CA SER A 186 -8.87 1.11 -39.96
C SER A 186 -9.48 0.75 -41.30
N ILE A 187 -10.15 -0.41 -41.42
CA ILE A 187 -10.81 -0.88 -42.64
C ILE A 187 -11.97 0.06 -43.02
N ALA A 188 -12.86 0.32 -42.07
CA ALA A 188 -14.01 1.20 -42.30
C ALA A 188 -13.58 2.61 -42.73
N SER A 189 -12.48 3.12 -42.17
CA SER A 189 -11.96 4.43 -42.55
C SER A 189 -11.36 4.46 -43.97
N HIS A 190 -10.63 3.41 -44.34
CA HIS A 190 -10.12 3.29 -45.70
C HIS A 190 -11.28 3.28 -46.70
N ASP A 191 -12.30 2.46 -46.43
CA ASP A 191 -13.44 2.30 -47.34
C ASP A 191 -14.34 3.55 -47.40
N LEU A 192 -14.31 4.40 -46.36
CA LEU A 192 -14.98 5.72 -46.39
C LEU A 192 -14.11 6.80 -47.05
N GLN A 193 -12.80 6.75 -47.00
CA GLN A 193 -11.90 7.73 -47.60
C GLN A 193 -11.89 7.64 -49.11
N GLU A 194 -11.99 6.43 -49.69
CA GLU A 194 -11.94 6.24 -51.13
C GLU A 194 -13.09 6.94 -51.88
N PRO A 195 -14.39 6.75 -51.51
CA PRO A 195 -15.50 7.47 -52.17
C PRO A 195 -15.44 8.99 -51.92
N LEU A 196 -14.98 9.43 -50.77
CA LEU A 196 -14.80 10.87 -50.50
C LEU A 196 -13.76 11.51 -51.40
N ARG A 197 -12.63 10.82 -51.62
CA ARG A 197 -11.60 11.26 -52.54
C ARG A 197 -12.14 11.37 -53.97
N LYS A 198 -12.97 10.43 -54.44
CA LYS A 198 -13.63 10.49 -55.74
C LYS A 198 -14.57 11.69 -55.84
N ILE A 199 -15.38 11.96 -54.79
CA ILE A 199 -16.26 13.15 -54.74
C ILE A 199 -15.45 14.43 -54.85
N GLN A 200 -14.37 14.57 -54.07
CA GLN A 200 -13.47 15.72 -54.13
C GLN A 200 -12.82 15.90 -55.51
N SER A 201 -12.31 14.81 -56.10
CA SER A 201 -11.70 14.85 -57.45
C SER A 201 -12.70 15.28 -58.49
N PHE A 202 -13.91 14.73 -58.50
CA PHE A 202 -14.93 15.12 -59.48
C PHE A 202 -15.44 16.56 -59.26
N SER A 203 -15.60 17.00 -58.01
CA SER A 203 -15.95 18.40 -57.70
C SER A 203 -14.87 19.35 -58.21
N HIS A 204 -13.59 19.02 -58.02
CA HIS A 204 -12.47 19.83 -58.51
C HIS A 204 -12.41 19.88 -60.04
N ILE A 205 -12.62 18.74 -60.73
CA ILE A 205 -12.68 18.69 -62.21
C ILE A 205 -13.82 19.58 -62.72
N LEU A 206 -15.02 19.48 -62.13
CA LEU A 206 -16.17 20.30 -62.52
C LEU A 206 -15.89 21.78 -62.30
N GLN A 207 -15.27 22.16 -61.21
CA GLN A 207 -14.91 23.57 -60.92
C GLN A 207 -13.85 24.09 -61.90
N SER A 208 -12.80 23.27 -62.24
CA SER A 208 -11.72 23.70 -63.06
C SER A 208 -12.06 23.76 -64.58
N GLN A 209 -12.87 22.79 -65.07
CA GLN A 209 -13.18 22.68 -66.47
C GLN A 209 -14.48 23.34 -66.91
N TYR A 210 -15.45 23.50 -66.00
CA TYR A 210 -16.78 23.98 -66.33
C TYR A 210 -17.22 25.18 -65.51
N ALA A 211 -16.26 25.93 -64.91
CA ALA A 211 -16.55 27.05 -63.95
C ALA A 211 -17.56 28.07 -64.54
N ASP A 212 -17.41 28.44 -65.83
CA ASP A 212 -18.26 29.43 -66.47
C ASP A 212 -19.65 28.91 -66.83
N GLN A 213 -19.83 27.58 -66.88
CA GLN A 213 -21.10 26.94 -67.23
C GLN A 213 -21.94 26.57 -65.98
N LEU A 214 -21.34 26.58 -64.82
CA LEU A 214 -21.96 26.13 -63.57
C LEU A 214 -22.99 27.13 -63.00
N GLY A 215 -22.86 28.40 -63.28
CA GLY A 215 -23.79 29.41 -62.74
C GLY A 215 -23.96 29.29 -61.21
N GLU A 216 -25.22 29.22 -60.74
CA GLU A 216 -25.52 29.00 -59.33
C GLU A 216 -25.11 27.63 -58.82
N GLY A 217 -24.91 26.65 -59.71
CA GLY A 217 -24.44 25.31 -59.35
C GLY A 217 -23.04 25.29 -58.69
N ARG A 218 -22.22 26.31 -58.93
CA ARG A 218 -20.88 26.46 -58.29
C ARG A 218 -21.00 26.49 -56.78
N THR A 219 -21.96 27.17 -56.21
CA THR A 219 -22.17 27.24 -54.74
C THR A 219 -22.51 25.86 -54.18
N TYR A 220 -23.24 25.03 -54.86
CA TYR A 220 -23.52 23.67 -54.42
C TYR A 220 -22.29 22.77 -54.50
N LEU A 221 -21.45 22.90 -55.52
CA LEU A 221 -20.18 22.18 -55.62
C LEU A 221 -19.21 22.55 -54.47
N GLU A 222 -19.06 23.85 -54.18
CA GLU A 222 -18.23 24.32 -53.08
C GLU A 222 -18.73 23.78 -51.72
N ARG A 223 -20.04 23.70 -51.54
CA ARG A 223 -20.65 23.09 -50.33
C ARG A 223 -20.39 21.58 -50.24
N MET A 224 -20.49 20.86 -51.37
CA MET A 224 -20.19 19.43 -51.44
C MET A 224 -18.72 19.15 -51.17
N GLU A 225 -17.80 19.89 -51.77
CA GLU A 225 -16.37 19.78 -51.55
C GLU A 225 -15.99 20.05 -50.11
N SER A 226 -16.55 21.12 -49.52
CA SER A 226 -16.37 21.44 -48.10
C SER A 226 -16.89 20.33 -47.18
N ALA A 227 -18.04 19.71 -47.52
CA ALA A 227 -18.60 18.60 -46.75
C ALA A 227 -17.70 17.34 -46.85
N ALA A 228 -17.26 17.00 -48.04
CA ALA A 228 -16.37 15.86 -48.28
C ALA A 228 -15.00 16.04 -47.59
N SER A 229 -14.44 17.25 -47.65
CA SER A 229 -13.21 17.62 -46.95
C SER A 229 -13.35 17.45 -45.43
N ARG A 230 -14.42 17.99 -44.87
CA ARG A 230 -14.69 17.80 -43.42
C ARG A 230 -14.80 16.32 -43.01
N MET A 231 -15.49 15.50 -43.82
CA MET A 231 -15.61 14.06 -43.56
C MET A 231 -14.24 13.37 -43.62
N SER A 232 -13.39 13.72 -44.59
CA SER A 232 -12.03 13.18 -44.70
C SER A 232 -11.17 13.52 -43.47
N VAL A 233 -11.27 14.74 -42.94
CA VAL A 233 -10.57 15.15 -41.72
C VAL A 233 -11.11 14.39 -40.49
N LEU A 234 -12.45 14.26 -40.37
CA LEU A 234 -13.07 13.51 -39.26
C LEU A 234 -12.60 12.04 -39.19
N ILE A 235 -12.57 11.39 -40.38
CA ILE A 235 -12.12 10.00 -40.50
C ILE A 235 -10.64 9.86 -40.13
N ARG A 236 -9.81 10.79 -40.55
CA ARG A 236 -8.38 10.82 -40.24
C ARG A 236 -8.13 11.01 -38.74
N ASP A 237 -8.83 11.97 -38.13
CA ASP A 237 -8.72 12.26 -36.72
C ASP A 237 -9.19 11.07 -35.86
N LEU A 238 -10.29 10.40 -36.28
CA LEU A 238 -10.79 9.20 -35.60
C LEU A 238 -9.80 8.03 -35.65
N LEU A 239 -9.19 7.82 -36.83
CA LEU A 239 -8.11 6.83 -37.03
C LEU A 239 -6.92 7.13 -36.14
N SER A 240 -6.49 8.38 -36.11
CA SER A 240 -5.38 8.84 -35.27
C SER A 240 -5.67 8.58 -33.77
N TYR A 241 -6.86 8.95 -33.32
CA TYR A 241 -7.33 8.67 -31.95
C TYR A 241 -7.33 7.17 -31.63
N SER A 242 -7.78 6.32 -32.56
CA SER A 242 -7.80 4.86 -32.40
C SER A 242 -6.38 4.27 -32.27
N ARG A 243 -5.43 4.76 -33.05
CA ARG A 243 -4.05 4.21 -33.13
C ARG A 243 -3.17 4.55 -31.95
N ILE A 244 -3.42 5.61 -31.17
CA ILE A 244 -2.58 6.03 -30.05
C ILE A 244 -2.37 4.91 -29.01
N SER A 245 -3.34 4.01 -28.83
CA SER A 245 -3.24 2.89 -27.88
C SER A 245 -2.62 1.60 -28.44
N ALA A 246 -2.37 1.54 -29.77
CA ALA A 246 -1.99 0.31 -30.47
C ALA A 246 -0.50 0.19 -30.78
N ILE A 247 0.22 1.29 -30.74
CA ILE A 247 1.63 1.29 -31.10
C ILE A 247 2.42 0.78 -29.90
N GLN A 248 3.09 -0.37 -30.08
CA GLN A 248 4.09 -0.87 -29.14
C GLN A 248 5.03 0.27 -28.73
N ASP A 249 5.36 0.34 -27.44
CA ASP A 249 6.19 1.35 -26.80
C ASP A 249 7.46 1.68 -27.62
N ARG A 250 7.35 2.68 -28.48
CA ARG A 250 8.50 3.31 -29.16
C ARG A 250 9.02 4.48 -28.34
N ARG A 251 8.89 4.41 -27.01
CA ARG A 251 9.35 5.47 -26.14
C ARG A 251 10.87 5.56 -26.18
N SER A 252 11.34 6.75 -26.48
CA SER A 252 12.76 7.12 -26.39
C SER A 252 12.88 8.50 -25.75
N TRP A 253 14.06 8.86 -25.31
CA TRP A 253 14.31 10.23 -24.89
C TRP A 253 14.19 11.15 -26.09
N VAL A 254 13.27 12.10 -26.05
CA VAL A 254 12.98 13.05 -27.13
C VAL A 254 13.02 14.48 -26.62
N SER A 255 13.61 15.35 -27.44
CA SER A 255 13.67 16.77 -27.13
C SER A 255 12.35 17.46 -27.49
N LEU A 256 11.61 17.94 -26.48
CA LEU A 256 10.39 18.69 -26.67
C LEU A 256 10.64 20.02 -27.40
N SER A 257 11.82 20.64 -27.18
CA SER A 257 12.22 21.83 -27.94
C SER A 257 12.34 21.58 -29.43
N ALA A 258 12.94 20.46 -29.85
CA ALA A 258 13.07 20.08 -31.27
C ALA A 258 11.70 19.75 -31.89
N ILE A 259 10.84 19.04 -31.17
CA ILE A 259 9.47 18.72 -31.59
C ILE A 259 8.67 20.00 -31.81
N LEU A 260 8.69 20.94 -30.86
CA LEU A 260 7.98 22.21 -30.97
C LEU A 260 8.50 23.07 -32.14
N GLN A 261 9.81 23.10 -32.33
CA GLN A 261 10.39 23.82 -33.47
C GLN A 261 9.87 23.29 -34.79
N THR A 262 9.79 21.97 -34.97
CA THR A 262 9.19 21.33 -36.14
C THR A 262 7.73 21.73 -36.29
N VAL A 263 6.93 21.68 -35.24
CA VAL A 263 5.50 22.05 -35.27
C VAL A 263 5.31 23.53 -35.60
N VAL A 264 6.14 24.43 -35.09
CA VAL A 264 6.08 25.87 -35.42
C VAL A 264 6.44 26.09 -36.89
N THR A 265 7.42 25.37 -37.44
CA THR A 265 7.76 25.42 -38.86
C THR A 265 6.61 24.90 -39.74
N ASP A 266 5.95 23.79 -39.35
CA ASP A 266 4.78 23.26 -40.07
C ASP A 266 3.59 24.23 -40.08
N LEU A 267 3.48 25.10 -39.07
CA LEU A 267 2.44 26.11 -38.94
C LEU A 267 2.86 27.52 -39.45
N GLU A 268 4.05 27.66 -40.03
CA GLU A 268 4.64 28.97 -40.41
C GLU A 268 3.71 29.82 -41.27
N LEU A 269 3.06 29.23 -42.28
CA LEU A 269 2.11 29.94 -43.14
C LEU A 269 0.92 30.52 -42.34
N VAL A 270 0.33 29.70 -41.45
CA VAL A 270 -0.82 30.13 -40.66
C VAL A 270 -0.40 31.18 -39.61
N ILE A 271 0.80 31.07 -39.07
CA ILE A 271 1.37 32.05 -38.15
C ILE A 271 1.61 33.38 -38.88
N ALA A 272 2.17 33.35 -40.08
CA ALA A 272 2.42 34.54 -40.89
C ALA A 272 1.11 35.23 -41.34
N GLU A 273 0.12 34.47 -41.81
CA GLU A 273 -1.19 34.98 -42.20
C GLU A 273 -1.94 35.63 -41.06
N SER A 274 -1.92 35.02 -39.88
CA SER A 274 -2.55 35.55 -38.64
C SER A 274 -1.72 36.63 -37.96
N ARG A 275 -0.47 36.83 -38.36
CA ARG A 275 0.55 37.67 -37.69
C ARG A 275 0.76 37.27 -36.23
N ALA A 276 0.60 36.00 -35.90
CA ALA A 276 0.69 35.50 -34.55
C ALA A 276 2.13 35.60 -34.02
N ILE A 277 2.23 35.86 -32.71
CA ILE A 277 3.49 35.84 -31.99
C ILE A 277 3.54 34.60 -31.14
N VAL A 278 4.51 33.71 -31.42
CA VAL A 278 4.71 32.45 -30.70
C VAL A 278 6.02 32.57 -29.89
N GLN A 279 5.92 32.50 -28.58
CA GLN A 279 7.05 32.50 -27.66
C GLN A 279 7.21 31.13 -27.01
N VAL A 280 8.37 30.50 -27.18
CA VAL A 280 8.69 29.18 -26.65
C VAL A 280 9.88 29.31 -25.73
N GLU A 281 9.69 28.91 -24.45
CA GLU A 281 10.80 28.76 -23.52
C GLU A 281 11.54 27.44 -23.79
N PRO A 282 12.83 27.29 -23.42
CA PRO A 282 13.53 26.03 -23.53
C PRO A 282 12.80 24.91 -22.79
N LEU A 283 12.50 23.80 -23.48
CA LEU A 283 11.79 22.65 -22.93
C LEU A 283 12.73 21.48 -22.67
N PRO A 284 12.43 20.64 -21.66
CA PRO A 284 13.24 19.48 -21.33
C PRO A 284 13.08 18.35 -22.35
N ASP A 285 13.97 17.38 -22.26
CA ASP A 285 13.80 16.07 -22.86
C ASP A 285 12.88 15.22 -21.99
N VAL A 286 12.05 14.40 -22.62
CA VAL A 286 11.12 13.47 -21.95
C VAL A 286 11.17 12.09 -22.59
N LEU A 287 10.78 11.07 -21.82
CA LEU A 287 10.62 9.72 -22.37
C LEU A 287 9.27 9.61 -23.09
N GLY A 288 9.28 9.51 -24.42
CA GLY A 288 8.04 9.51 -25.19
C GLY A 288 8.19 9.13 -26.66
N ASP A 289 7.05 9.13 -27.35
CA ASP A 289 6.95 8.98 -28.81
C ASP A 289 6.92 10.37 -29.46
N SER A 290 7.93 10.68 -30.28
CA SER A 290 8.09 11.98 -30.93
C SER A 290 6.91 12.35 -31.86
N ILE A 291 6.30 11.36 -32.53
CA ILE A 291 5.17 11.58 -33.43
C ILE A 291 3.92 11.96 -32.64
N GLN A 292 3.64 11.21 -31.56
CA GLN A 292 2.48 11.49 -30.73
C GLN A 292 2.60 12.84 -30.00
N LEU A 293 3.78 13.15 -29.45
CA LEU A 293 4.05 14.45 -28.81
C LEU A 293 4.00 15.60 -29.82
N GLY A 294 4.49 15.39 -31.05
CA GLY A 294 4.32 16.34 -32.16
C GLY A 294 2.85 16.62 -32.46
N GLN A 295 2.02 15.58 -32.50
CA GLN A 295 0.58 15.71 -32.72
C GLN A 295 -0.13 16.43 -31.56
N LEU A 296 0.29 16.18 -30.31
CA LEU A 296 -0.18 16.92 -29.14
C LEU A 296 0.02 18.43 -29.32
N PHE A 297 1.26 18.86 -29.56
CA PHE A 297 1.58 20.29 -29.68
C PHE A 297 0.97 20.90 -30.95
N GLN A 298 0.91 20.20 -32.04
CA GLN A 298 0.24 20.64 -33.26
C GLN A 298 -1.25 20.93 -33.02
N ASN A 299 -1.95 20.05 -32.30
CA ASN A 299 -3.35 20.27 -31.94
C ASN A 299 -3.53 21.49 -31.00
N LEU A 300 -2.66 21.65 -29.97
CA LEU A 300 -2.75 22.76 -29.05
C LEU A 300 -2.45 24.10 -29.74
N LEU A 301 -1.36 24.18 -30.54
CA LEU A 301 -0.98 25.40 -31.27
C LEU A 301 -2.00 25.76 -32.36
N SER A 302 -2.46 24.79 -33.11
CA SER A 302 -3.49 24.99 -34.15
C SER A 302 -4.80 25.53 -33.53
N ASN A 303 -5.18 25.01 -32.33
CA ASN A 303 -6.33 25.54 -31.59
C ASN A 303 -6.10 26.99 -31.12
N ALA A 304 -4.92 27.32 -30.59
CA ALA A 304 -4.57 28.65 -30.14
C ALA A 304 -4.61 29.68 -31.29
N LEU A 305 -4.11 29.32 -32.45
CA LEU A 305 -4.18 30.15 -33.67
C LEU A 305 -5.60 30.34 -34.16
N LYS A 306 -6.39 29.26 -34.19
CA LYS A 306 -7.75 29.23 -34.69
C LYS A 306 -8.75 30.01 -33.85
N PHE A 307 -8.66 29.93 -32.51
CA PHE A 307 -9.58 30.56 -31.59
C PHE A 307 -9.15 31.99 -31.21
N SER A 308 -8.47 32.69 -32.13
CA SER A 308 -8.15 34.10 -31.97
C SER A 308 -9.41 34.96 -31.84
N ARG A 309 -9.27 36.12 -31.21
CA ARG A 309 -10.39 37.05 -30.93
C ARG A 309 -10.30 38.31 -31.74
N ASN A 310 -11.45 38.96 -31.93
CA ASN A 310 -11.53 40.31 -32.46
C ASN A 310 -11.71 41.30 -31.28
N ASP A 311 -11.26 42.56 -31.47
CA ASP A 311 -11.53 43.66 -30.56
C ASP A 311 -13.01 44.09 -30.65
N ARG A 312 -13.40 45.07 -29.81
CA ARG A 312 -14.76 45.63 -29.79
C ARG A 312 -15.14 46.36 -31.10
N THR A 313 -14.14 46.66 -31.94
CA THR A 313 -14.34 47.29 -33.25
C THR A 313 -14.38 46.33 -34.43
N GLY A 314 -14.29 45.00 -34.15
CA GLY A 314 -14.25 43.94 -35.14
C GLY A 314 -12.86 43.68 -35.76
N ARG A 315 -11.79 44.36 -35.28
CA ARG A 315 -10.44 44.11 -35.75
C ARG A 315 -9.85 42.89 -35.06
N SER A 316 -9.16 42.05 -35.82
CA SER A 316 -8.44 40.88 -35.25
C SER A 316 -7.35 41.33 -34.29
N ILE A 317 -7.38 40.86 -33.08
CA ILE A 317 -6.30 41.03 -32.10
C ILE A 317 -5.18 40.08 -32.48
N VAL A 318 -3.94 40.53 -32.48
CA VAL A 318 -2.77 39.74 -32.80
C VAL A 318 -2.74 38.51 -31.86
N PRO A 319 -2.81 37.27 -32.37
CA PRO A 319 -2.71 36.09 -31.55
C PRO A 319 -1.36 36.03 -30.87
N PHE A 320 -1.37 35.80 -29.55
CA PHE A 320 -0.16 35.65 -28.76
C PHE A 320 -0.21 34.32 -28.05
N ILE A 321 0.79 33.49 -28.33
CA ILE A 321 0.89 32.14 -27.76
C ILE A 321 2.20 32.03 -27.01
N ARG A 322 2.14 31.63 -25.74
CA ARG A 322 3.30 31.38 -24.91
C ARG A 322 3.34 29.92 -24.49
N ILE A 323 4.52 29.32 -24.61
CA ILE A 323 4.79 27.97 -24.13
C ILE A 323 5.87 28.06 -23.05
N SER A 324 5.55 27.66 -21.83
CA SER A 324 6.46 27.70 -20.67
C SER A 324 6.49 26.35 -19.97
N VAL A 325 7.53 26.09 -19.18
CA VAL A 325 7.70 24.84 -18.44
C VAL A 325 8.01 25.09 -16.97
N HIS A 326 7.43 24.25 -16.11
CA HIS A 326 7.68 24.26 -14.67
C HIS A 326 7.90 22.82 -14.19
N THR A 327 8.88 22.60 -13.33
CA THR A 327 9.07 21.30 -12.67
C THR A 327 8.29 21.30 -11.35
N LEU A 328 7.46 20.26 -11.15
CA LEU A 328 6.64 20.11 -9.96
C LEU A 328 6.96 18.78 -9.27
N LEU A 329 6.94 18.75 -7.95
CA LEU A 329 6.93 17.50 -7.18
C LEU A 329 5.52 16.91 -7.19
N VAL A 330 5.41 15.59 -7.05
CA VAL A 330 4.10 14.90 -7.02
C VAL A 330 3.15 15.48 -5.96
N LYS A 331 3.69 15.92 -4.82
CA LYS A 331 2.91 16.55 -3.73
C LYS A 331 2.34 17.93 -4.05
N ASP A 332 2.91 18.59 -5.05
CA ASP A 332 2.54 19.96 -5.46
C ASP A 332 1.58 19.95 -6.67
N LEU A 333 1.21 18.74 -7.15
CA LEU A 333 0.21 18.61 -8.21
C LEU A 333 -1.17 19.04 -7.70
N PRO A 334 -1.92 19.81 -8.50
CA PRO A 334 -3.32 20.11 -8.20
C PRO A 334 -4.15 18.84 -7.99
N SER A 335 -5.09 18.84 -7.06
CA SER A 335 -5.95 17.68 -6.75
C SER A 335 -6.80 17.20 -7.94
N SER A 336 -7.04 18.08 -8.92
CA SER A 336 -7.73 17.76 -10.18
C SER A 336 -6.86 16.99 -11.18
N VAL A 337 -5.53 17.02 -11.02
CA VAL A 337 -4.57 16.34 -11.91
C VAL A 337 -4.38 14.91 -11.43
N LYS A 338 -4.75 13.94 -12.26
CA LYS A 338 -4.62 12.51 -11.97
C LYS A 338 -3.80 11.84 -13.07
N PRO A 339 -2.46 11.86 -12.96
CA PRO A 339 -1.61 11.16 -13.93
C PRO A 339 -1.90 9.66 -13.95
N THR A 340 -1.76 9.03 -15.11
CA THR A 340 -1.95 7.58 -15.26
C THR A 340 -0.79 6.77 -14.70
N PHE A 341 0.38 7.38 -14.54
CA PHE A 341 1.55 6.77 -13.93
C PHE A 341 2.08 7.69 -12.81
N SER A 342 2.47 7.12 -11.67
CA SER A 342 3.02 7.88 -10.54
C SER A 342 4.53 8.04 -10.72
N ALA A 343 4.99 9.30 -10.78
CA ALA A 343 6.40 9.68 -10.81
C ALA A 343 6.69 10.65 -9.64
N PRO A 344 7.94 10.74 -9.16
CA PRO A 344 8.30 11.67 -8.08
C PRO A 344 8.21 13.14 -8.50
N THR A 345 8.46 13.42 -9.79
CA THR A 345 8.45 14.75 -10.39
C THR A 345 7.75 14.75 -11.74
N TYR A 346 7.17 15.90 -12.08
CA TYR A 346 6.49 16.15 -13.36
C TYR A 346 6.93 17.45 -13.96
N TYR A 347 7.04 17.47 -15.29
CA TYR A 347 7.10 18.72 -16.07
C TYR A 347 5.67 19.17 -16.36
N ARG A 348 5.30 20.36 -15.91
CA ARG A 348 4.09 21.08 -16.35
C ARG A 348 4.45 22.00 -17.48
N ILE A 349 3.91 21.72 -18.68
CA ILE A 349 4.10 22.52 -19.87
C ILE A 349 2.80 23.26 -20.12
N ASP A 350 2.84 24.57 -20.02
CA ASP A 350 1.68 25.44 -20.20
C ASP A 350 1.70 26.04 -21.62
N VAL A 351 0.64 25.80 -22.39
CA VAL A 351 0.37 26.42 -23.69
C VAL A 351 -0.73 27.46 -23.45
N THR A 352 -0.37 28.73 -23.43
CA THR A 352 -1.27 29.85 -23.11
C THR A 352 -1.53 30.71 -24.36
N ASP A 353 -2.78 30.98 -24.66
CA ASP A 353 -3.22 31.87 -25.74
C ASP A 353 -4.01 33.08 -25.19
N ASN A 354 -4.12 34.12 -25.99
CA ASN A 354 -4.92 35.31 -25.71
C ASN A 354 -6.27 35.31 -26.49
N GLY A 355 -6.77 34.18 -26.88
CA GLY A 355 -7.94 34.00 -27.72
C GLY A 355 -9.29 34.31 -27.06
N ILE A 356 -10.37 33.79 -27.63
CA ILE A 356 -11.74 34.00 -27.15
C ILE A 356 -11.99 33.41 -25.77
N GLY A 357 -11.23 32.37 -25.37
CA GLY A 357 -11.45 31.62 -24.14
C GLY A 357 -12.82 30.90 -24.08
N PHE A 358 -13.10 30.30 -22.94
CA PHE A 358 -14.36 29.61 -22.66
C PHE A 358 -14.69 29.61 -21.16
N GLU A 359 -15.93 29.29 -20.81
CA GLU A 359 -16.35 29.18 -19.41
C GLU A 359 -15.69 27.98 -18.74
N GLN A 360 -15.08 28.17 -17.56
CA GLN A 360 -14.35 27.15 -16.82
C GLN A 360 -15.16 25.86 -16.55
N LYS A 361 -16.48 25.94 -16.44
CA LYS A 361 -17.35 24.76 -16.26
C LYS A 361 -17.28 23.75 -17.42
N HIS A 362 -16.72 24.14 -18.56
CA HIS A 362 -16.54 23.27 -19.73
C HIS A 362 -15.17 22.63 -19.83
N ALA A 363 -14.23 22.94 -18.91
CA ALA A 363 -12.85 22.50 -18.99
C ALA A 363 -12.69 20.97 -19.05
N ASP A 364 -13.51 20.20 -18.34
CA ASP A 364 -13.46 18.73 -18.40
C ASP A 364 -14.13 18.16 -19.66
N ARG A 365 -15.11 18.87 -20.19
CA ARG A 365 -15.89 18.40 -21.34
C ARG A 365 -15.19 18.57 -22.67
N ILE A 366 -14.30 19.56 -22.79
CA ILE A 366 -13.59 19.85 -24.06
C ILE A 366 -12.65 18.74 -24.52
N PHE A 367 -12.26 17.84 -23.60
CA PHE A 367 -11.44 16.67 -23.91
C PHE A 367 -12.24 15.44 -24.37
N GLN A 368 -13.58 15.50 -24.32
CA GLN A 368 -14.44 14.43 -24.83
C GLN A 368 -14.50 14.45 -26.37
N VAL A 369 -14.57 13.26 -26.96
CA VAL A 369 -14.65 13.10 -28.43
C VAL A 369 -15.92 13.78 -28.96
N PHE A 370 -15.79 14.51 -30.06
CA PHE A 370 -16.86 15.27 -30.73
C PHE A 370 -17.43 16.47 -29.96
N GLN A 371 -16.82 16.86 -28.85
CA GLN A 371 -17.26 18.05 -28.10
C GLN A 371 -16.77 19.34 -28.75
N ARG A 372 -17.69 20.30 -28.86
CA ARG A 372 -17.45 21.66 -29.39
C ARG A 372 -18.23 22.66 -28.56
N LEU A 373 -17.61 23.79 -28.25
CA LEU A 373 -18.23 24.88 -27.49
C LEU A 373 -18.85 25.97 -28.41
N HIS A 374 -18.38 26.06 -29.66
CA HIS A 374 -18.81 27.05 -30.64
C HIS A 374 -19.47 26.39 -31.84
N GLY A 375 -20.36 27.11 -32.52
CA GLY A 375 -21.12 26.63 -33.65
C GLY A 375 -20.25 26.23 -34.84
N LYS A 376 -20.81 25.42 -35.77
CA LYS A 376 -20.11 24.93 -36.98
C LYS A 376 -19.70 26.06 -37.90
N ASN A 377 -20.39 27.22 -37.88
CA ASN A 377 -20.20 28.34 -38.79
C ASN A 377 -19.17 29.38 -38.22
N GLU A 378 -18.81 29.31 -36.96
CA GLU A 378 -17.87 30.25 -36.34
C GLU A 378 -16.42 29.78 -36.44
N PHE A 379 -16.18 28.51 -36.12
CA PHE A 379 -14.83 27.93 -36.17
C PHE A 379 -14.85 26.53 -36.78
N ALA A 380 -13.98 26.27 -37.74
CA ALA A 380 -13.83 24.95 -38.37
C ALA A 380 -13.24 23.95 -37.39
N GLY A 381 -13.59 22.64 -37.44
CA GLY A 381 -12.94 21.58 -36.67
C GLY A 381 -13.84 20.40 -36.36
N THR A 382 -13.22 19.28 -36.02
CA THR A 382 -13.85 17.97 -35.81
C THR A 382 -14.34 17.74 -34.37
N GLY A 383 -13.75 18.43 -33.41
CA GLY A 383 -13.97 18.19 -31.96
C GLY A 383 -13.24 16.94 -31.42
N ILE A 384 -12.22 16.42 -32.16
CA ILE A 384 -11.44 15.27 -31.75
C ILE A 384 -10.03 15.70 -31.26
N GLY A 385 -9.52 16.83 -31.71
CA GLY A 385 -8.14 17.26 -31.45
C GLY A 385 -7.75 17.29 -29.98
N LEU A 386 -8.59 17.84 -29.10
CA LEU A 386 -8.32 17.87 -27.65
C LEU A 386 -8.46 16.47 -27.01
N ALA A 387 -9.35 15.62 -27.51
CA ALA A 387 -9.43 14.22 -27.06
C ALA A 387 -8.16 13.43 -27.44
N ILE A 388 -7.57 13.73 -28.62
CA ILE A 388 -6.25 13.21 -29.01
C ILE A 388 -5.19 13.68 -28.02
N CYS A 389 -5.19 14.97 -27.62
CA CYS A 389 -4.24 15.49 -26.64
C CYS A 389 -4.32 14.75 -25.31
N ASP A 390 -5.52 14.56 -24.76
CA ASP A 390 -5.75 13.82 -23.51
C ASP A 390 -5.24 12.38 -23.61
N LYS A 391 -5.57 11.69 -24.71
CA LYS A 391 -5.15 10.30 -24.92
C LYS A 391 -3.64 10.14 -25.10
N VAL A 392 -2.98 11.08 -25.80
CA VAL A 392 -1.52 11.10 -25.94
C VAL A 392 -0.86 11.30 -24.59
N VAL A 393 -1.30 12.28 -23.83
CA VAL A 393 -0.72 12.59 -22.51
C VAL A 393 -0.94 11.43 -21.54
N ALA A 394 -2.13 10.83 -21.50
CA ALA A 394 -2.41 9.64 -20.71
C ALA A 394 -1.54 8.45 -21.11
N HIS A 395 -1.30 8.23 -22.40
CA HIS A 395 -0.39 7.18 -22.91
C HIS A 395 1.07 7.41 -22.46
N HIS A 396 1.48 8.66 -22.27
CA HIS A 396 2.80 9.02 -21.71
C HIS A 396 2.84 9.07 -20.18
N GLY A 397 1.81 8.56 -19.50
CA GLY A 397 1.76 8.50 -18.03
C GLY A 397 1.37 9.80 -17.35
N GLY A 398 1.02 10.80 -18.13
CA GLY A 398 0.72 12.16 -17.68
C GLY A 398 -0.77 12.45 -17.49
N ALA A 399 -1.09 13.75 -17.43
CA ALA A 399 -2.45 14.31 -17.43
C ALA A 399 -2.45 15.67 -18.13
N ILE A 400 -3.62 16.08 -18.66
CA ILE A 400 -3.81 17.41 -19.24
C ILE A 400 -4.98 18.11 -18.55
N THR A 401 -4.86 19.42 -18.34
CA THR A 401 -5.93 20.26 -17.79
C THR A 401 -6.06 21.55 -18.61
N ALA A 402 -7.19 22.23 -18.44
CA ALA A 402 -7.40 23.53 -19.06
C ALA A 402 -7.95 24.55 -18.06
N SER A 403 -7.45 25.78 -18.16
CA SER A 403 -7.94 26.93 -17.42
C SER A 403 -8.26 28.06 -18.39
N SER A 404 -9.48 28.63 -18.32
CA SER A 404 -9.88 29.67 -19.26
C SER A 404 -10.91 30.62 -18.67
N ARG A 405 -10.94 31.83 -19.24
CA ARG A 405 -12.01 32.82 -19.01
C ARG A 405 -12.46 33.41 -20.34
N PRO A 406 -13.75 33.57 -20.56
CA PRO A 406 -14.27 34.21 -21.79
C PRO A 406 -13.59 35.56 -22.02
N GLY A 407 -13.08 35.77 -23.24
CA GLY A 407 -12.40 36.99 -23.65
C GLY A 407 -10.99 37.19 -23.10
N GLN A 408 -10.42 36.25 -22.36
CA GLN A 408 -9.06 36.36 -21.79
C GLN A 408 -8.11 35.25 -22.28
N GLY A 409 -8.58 34.38 -23.20
CA GLY A 409 -7.81 33.24 -23.70
C GLY A 409 -7.91 31.99 -22.86
N ALA A 410 -7.06 31.01 -23.13
CA ALA A 410 -6.99 29.75 -22.44
C ALA A 410 -5.54 29.35 -22.15
N THR A 411 -5.36 28.52 -21.12
CA THR A 411 -4.11 27.84 -20.80
C THR A 411 -4.37 26.35 -20.73
N PHE A 412 -3.68 25.58 -21.56
CA PHE A 412 -3.66 24.12 -21.51
C PHE A 412 -2.39 23.69 -20.81
N SER A 413 -2.53 23.00 -19.67
CA SER A 413 -1.42 22.50 -18.85
C SER A 413 -1.24 21.02 -19.06
N VAL A 414 -0.13 20.62 -19.65
CA VAL A 414 0.28 19.24 -19.90
C VAL A 414 1.26 18.81 -18.83
N TYR A 415 0.97 17.73 -18.13
CA TYR A 415 1.83 17.17 -17.08
C TYR A 415 2.45 15.88 -17.61
N LEU A 416 3.77 15.83 -17.74
CA LEU A 416 4.51 14.63 -18.16
C LEU A 416 5.44 14.19 -17.04
N PRO A 417 5.58 12.87 -16.79
CA PRO A 417 6.54 12.37 -15.81
C PRO A 417 7.97 12.71 -16.23
N ASN A 418 8.81 13.07 -15.24
CA ASN A 418 10.23 13.33 -15.41
C ASN A 418 11.05 12.08 -15.05
#